data_694a931b1a216964aa15749c2fc438cb
#
_entry.id   694a931b1a216964aa15749c2fc438cb
#
_cell.length_a   1.000
_cell.length_b   1.000
_cell.length_c   1.000
_cell.angle_alpha   90.00
_cell.angle_beta   90.00
_cell.angle_gamma   90.00
#
_symmetry.space_group_name_H-M   'P 1'
#
loop_
_entity.id
_entity.type
_entity.pdbx_description
1 polymer ?
#
loop_
_entity_poly.entity_id
_entity_poly.type
_entity_poly.pdbx_seq_one_letter_code
_entity_poly.pdbx_strand_id
1 'polypeptide(L)'
;MRDSIEQTSADTVEDIDQFDAIIIGAGVTGLYQLYRLRQRGLSVRIFEDGSGVGGTWYWNRYPGARFDSESYTYGYSFSEELLQEWDWKEHYSGQPENERYLNYVADKFDLRRDIEFNARVASAVYDEREDRWQVQTEDGRRASGQFLIAAVGNLSAGYVPDFEGIDSFQGSWCHTSRWPKEGMDLAGKRVGVVGTGATAVQLIPEIADEVAHLTIFQRTANYCAPLRNGPIDPEWQREIKANYPEIFKKCSETPGAFMHAFDPRSALEVPEEERLAQYERLWAEPGFKKWLANFQDIMTPGEANEDYAEFVRNKIRERVKDPVVAEMLVPKDH
;
A
#
# COMPACT_ATOMS: atom_id res chain seq x y z
N MET A 1 6.45 -72.34 -13.33
CA MET A 1 5.82 -71.66 -12.21
C MET A 1 6.73 -70.54 -11.76
N ARG A 2 6.43 -69.34 -12.21
CA ARG A 2 6.92 -68.09 -11.66
C ARG A 2 5.79 -67.10 -11.79
N ASP A 3 5.12 -66.87 -10.68
CA ASP A 3 4.06 -65.88 -10.58
C ASP A 3 4.72 -64.52 -10.54
N SER A 4 4.42 -63.71 -11.57
CA SER A 4 4.73 -62.31 -11.62
C SER A 4 3.63 -61.56 -10.88
N ILE A 5 3.95 -61.00 -9.73
CA ILE A 5 3.07 -60.09 -9.01
C ILE A 5 3.22 -58.73 -9.66
N GLU A 6 2.23 -58.36 -10.47
CA GLU A 6 2.04 -56.95 -10.89
C GLU A 6 1.60 -56.16 -9.68
N GLN A 7 2.49 -55.32 -9.17
CA GLN A 7 2.11 -54.24 -8.25
C GLN A 7 1.48 -53.14 -9.10
N THR A 8 0.18 -53.12 -9.19
CA THR A 8 -0.58 -51.97 -9.60
C THR A 8 -0.44 -50.91 -8.49
N SER A 9 0.38 -49.91 -8.74
CA SER A 9 0.34 -48.67 -7.96
C SER A 9 -1.05 -48.03 -8.20
N ALA A 10 -1.91 -48.08 -7.21
CA ALA A 10 -3.10 -47.27 -7.17
C ALA A 10 -2.61 -45.80 -7.07
N ASP A 11 -2.60 -45.09 -8.20
CA ASP A 11 -2.57 -43.64 -8.19
C ASP A 11 -3.79 -43.18 -7.39
N THR A 12 -3.57 -42.78 -6.16
CA THR A 12 -4.56 -42.04 -5.40
C THR A 12 -4.81 -40.76 -6.18
N VAL A 13 -5.94 -40.67 -6.86
CA VAL A 13 -6.45 -39.41 -7.43
C VAL A 13 -6.62 -38.49 -6.23
N GLU A 14 -5.63 -37.64 -5.99
CA GLU A 14 -5.77 -36.57 -5.01
C GLU A 14 -6.96 -35.71 -5.45
N ASP A 15 -7.94 -35.57 -4.58
CA ASP A 15 -9.16 -34.81 -4.82
C ASP A 15 -8.75 -33.34 -4.96
N ILE A 16 -8.75 -32.83 -6.19
CA ILE A 16 -8.38 -31.43 -6.48
C ILE A 16 -9.63 -30.58 -6.35
N ASP A 17 -9.64 -29.66 -5.41
CA ASP A 17 -10.74 -28.71 -5.23
C ASP A 17 -10.96 -27.90 -6.52
N GLN A 18 -12.21 -27.85 -6.99
CA GLN A 18 -12.57 -27.15 -8.23
C GLN A 18 -13.41 -25.90 -7.95
N PHE A 19 -13.00 -24.81 -8.56
CA PHE A 19 -13.68 -23.50 -8.47
C PHE A 19 -13.87 -22.89 -9.86
N ASP A 20 -14.83 -21.96 -10.00
CA ASP A 20 -14.92 -21.13 -11.21
C ASP A 20 -13.74 -20.15 -11.26
N ALA A 21 -13.37 -19.58 -10.11
CA ALA A 21 -12.24 -18.63 -10.03
C ALA A 21 -11.36 -18.87 -8.81
N ILE A 22 -10.06 -18.76 -9.01
CA ILE A 22 -9.04 -18.73 -7.96
C ILE A 22 -8.45 -17.33 -7.89
N ILE A 23 -8.30 -16.79 -6.68
CA ILE A 23 -7.68 -15.48 -6.43
C ILE A 23 -6.44 -15.71 -5.57
N ILE A 24 -5.34 -15.05 -5.92
CA ILE A 24 -4.11 -15.07 -5.11
C ILE A 24 -3.99 -13.75 -4.36
N GLY A 25 -4.11 -13.81 -3.03
CA GLY A 25 -4.00 -12.66 -2.11
C GLY A 25 -5.32 -12.11 -1.61
N ALA A 26 -5.44 -11.92 -0.29
CA ALA A 26 -6.59 -11.38 0.43
C ALA A 26 -6.41 -9.90 0.85
N GLY A 27 -5.78 -9.11 0.00
CA GLY A 27 -5.69 -7.66 0.13
C GLY A 27 -6.94 -6.95 -0.41
N VAL A 28 -6.86 -5.63 -0.58
CA VAL A 28 -7.96 -4.77 -1.07
C VAL A 28 -8.56 -5.32 -2.36
N THR A 29 -7.74 -5.67 -3.35
CA THR A 29 -8.20 -6.19 -4.64
C THR A 29 -8.86 -7.56 -4.49
N GLY A 30 -8.23 -8.49 -3.75
CA GLY A 30 -8.73 -9.86 -3.61
C GLY A 30 -10.06 -9.93 -2.90
N LEU A 31 -10.26 -9.19 -1.81
CA LEU A 31 -11.52 -9.10 -1.09
C LEU A 31 -12.66 -8.56 -1.98
N TYR A 32 -12.36 -7.51 -2.77
CA TYR A 32 -13.33 -6.95 -3.70
C TYR A 32 -13.70 -7.94 -4.82
N GLN A 33 -12.73 -8.62 -5.41
CA GLN A 33 -12.98 -9.62 -6.45
C GLN A 33 -13.81 -10.78 -5.91
N LEU A 34 -13.48 -11.32 -4.73
CA LEU A 34 -14.26 -12.36 -4.08
C LEU A 34 -15.71 -11.93 -3.89
N TYR A 35 -15.94 -10.73 -3.32
CA TYR A 35 -17.29 -10.19 -3.15
C TYR A 35 -18.05 -10.12 -4.47
N ARG A 36 -17.45 -9.57 -5.52
CA ARG A 36 -18.11 -9.37 -6.83
C ARG A 36 -18.40 -10.67 -7.56
N LEU A 37 -17.49 -11.63 -7.52
CA LEU A 37 -17.67 -12.92 -8.20
C LEU A 37 -18.73 -13.77 -7.49
N ARG A 38 -18.76 -13.76 -6.16
CA ARG A 38 -19.84 -14.41 -5.38
C ARG A 38 -21.22 -13.84 -5.69
N GLN A 39 -21.34 -12.51 -5.88
CA GLN A 39 -22.60 -11.90 -6.30
C GLN A 39 -23.08 -12.38 -7.68
N ARG A 40 -22.18 -12.88 -8.51
CA ARG A 40 -22.48 -13.47 -9.82
C ARG A 40 -22.77 -14.98 -9.75
N GLY A 41 -22.78 -15.55 -8.55
CA GLY A 41 -23.04 -16.96 -8.32
C GLY A 41 -21.86 -17.89 -8.63
N LEU A 42 -20.64 -17.34 -8.78
CA LEU A 42 -19.45 -18.14 -9.03
C LEU A 42 -18.90 -18.73 -7.73
N SER A 43 -18.39 -19.95 -7.82
CA SER A 43 -17.58 -20.58 -6.79
C SER A 43 -16.16 -20.00 -6.83
N VAL A 44 -15.68 -19.45 -5.70
CA VAL A 44 -14.41 -18.73 -5.64
C VAL A 44 -13.61 -19.18 -4.44
N ARG A 45 -12.29 -19.28 -4.61
CA ARG A 45 -11.35 -19.50 -3.51
C ARG A 45 -10.22 -18.48 -3.57
N ILE A 46 -9.90 -17.87 -2.42
CA ILE A 46 -8.67 -17.08 -2.24
C ILE A 46 -7.62 -17.94 -1.54
N PHE A 47 -6.39 -17.88 -2.03
CA PHE A 47 -5.19 -18.32 -1.31
C PHE A 47 -4.41 -17.11 -0.82
N GLU A 48 -4.19 -17.02 0.50
CA GLU A 48 -3.51 -15.91 1.18
C GLU A 48 -2.29 -16.44 1.96
N ASP A 49 -1.13 -15.81 1.75
CA ASP A 49 0.13 -16.16 2.43
C ASP A 49 0.07 -15.85 3.95
N GLY A 50 -0.63 -14.79 4.32
CA GLY A 50 -0.79 -14.38 5.72
C GLY A 50 -1.83 -15.20 6.48
N SER A 51 -1.85 -15.05 7.82
CA SER A 51 -2.89 -15.64 8.68
C SER A 51 -4.13 -14.75 8.81
N GLY A 52 -4.23 -13.68 8.02
CA GLY A 52 -5.34 -12.74 8.05
C GLY A 52 -5.46 -11.91 6.78
N VAL A 53 -6.58 -11.24 6.63
CA VAL A 53 -6.83 -10.33 5.51
C VAL A 53 -6.11 -8.99 5.69
N GLY A 54 -5.93 -8.26 4.59
CA GLY A 54 -5.41 -6.89 4.64
C GLY A 54 -4.27 -6.61 3.67
N GLY A 55 -3.60 -7.64 3.13
CA GLY A 55 -2.50 -7.46 2.18
C GLY A 55 -1.44 -6.50 2.68
N THR A 56 -1.26 -5.34 2.01
CA THR A 56 -0.30 -4.30 2.44
C THR A 56 -0.46 -3.94 3.91
N TRP A 57 -1.68 -3.81 4.43
CA TRP A 57 -1.95 -3.41 5.81
C TRP A 57 -1.81 -4.55 6.82
N TYR A 58 -1.85 -5.77 6.37
CA TYR A 58 -1.50 -6.93 7.19
C TYR A 58 0.02 -7.06 7.38
N TRP A 59 0.82 -6.72 6.35
CA TRP A 59 2.26 -6.93 6.36
C TRP A 59 3.07 -5.71 6.81
N ASN A 60 2.70 -4.49 6.39
CA ASN A 60 3.47 -3.26 6.64
C ASN A 60 3.03 -2.60 7.95
N ARG A 61 3.53 -3.12 9.07
CA ARG A 61 3.16 -2.71 10.44
C ARG A 61 4.20 -1.81 11.11
N TYR A 62 5.17 -1.30 10.34
CA TYR A 62 6.17 -0.41 10.90
C TYR A 62 5.51 0.86 11.47
N PRO A 63 6.09 1.47 12.53
CA PRO A 63 5.58 2.70 13.11
C PRO A 63 5.37 3.80 12.05
N GLY A 64 4.24 4.47 12.09
CA GLY A 64 3.89 5.53 11.15
C GLY A 64 3.36 5.07 9.79
N ALA A 65 3.30 3.76 9.50
CA ALA A 65 2.78 3.25 8.24
C ALA A 65 1.37 3.78 7.95
N ARG A 66 1.21 4.47 6.82
CA ARG A 66 -0.06 5.09 6.39
C ARG A 66 -0.11 5.27 4.88
N PHE A 67 -1.28 5.53 4.34
CA PHE A 67 -1.40 6.02 2.97
C PHE A 67 -1.47 7.57 2.96
N ASP A 68 -1.25 8.15 1.80
CA ASP A 68 -1.10 9.60 1.62
C ASP A 68 -2.31 10.23 0.90
N SER A 69 -3.31 9.43 0.50
CA SER A 69 -4.60 9.89 -0.02
C SER A 69 -5.61 10.04 1.11
N GLU A 70 -6.70 10.73 0.85
CA GLU A 70 -7.77 10.93 1.83
C GLU A 70 -8.42 9.59 2.21
N SER A 71 -8.57 9.33 3.51
CA SER A 71 -9.11 8.08 4.06
C SER A 71 -10.47 7.71 3.47
N TYR A 72 -11.35 8.68 3.33
CA TYR A 72 -12.71 8.46 2.83
C TYR A 72 -12.78 8.11 1.33
N THR A 73 -11.70 8.33 0.57
CA THR A 73 -11.59 7.88 -0.83
C THR A 73 -10.95 6.50 -0.96
N TYR A 74 -10.29 6.02 0.10
CA TYR A 74 -9.63 4.72 0.13
C TYR A 74 -10.57 3.55 0.41
N GLY A 75 -11.71 3.82 1.07
CA GLY A 75 -12.74 2.82 1.34
C GLY A 75 -13.43 2.30 0.08
N TYR A 76 -14.00 1.10 0.18
CA TYR A 76 -14.79 0.54 -0.91
C TYR A 76 -16.07 1.34 -1.14
N SER A 77 -16.38 1.63 -2.40
CA SER A 77 -17.57 2.36 -2.83
C SER A 77 -18.76 1.47 -3.21
N PHE A 78 -18.63 0.15 -3.14
CA PHE A 78 -19.64 -0.78 -3.66
C PHE A 78 -20.87 -0.99 -2.75
N SER A 79 -20.84 -0.50 -1.53
CA SER A 79 -21.92 -0.64 -0.56
C SER A 79 -22.15 0.68 0.18
N GLU A 80 -23.33 1.25 -0.01
CA GLU A 80 -23.75 2.46 0.69
C GLU A 80 -23.80 2.24 2.21
N GLU A 81 -24.31 1.10 2.66
CA GLU A 81 -24.33 0.73 4.07
C GLU A 81 -22.94 0.74 4.69
N LEU A 82 -21.94 0.13 4.01
CA LEU A 82 -20.56 0.13 4.45
C LEU A 82 -20.00 1.54 4.60
N LEU A 83 -20.29 2.42 3.63
CA LEU A 83 -19.85 3.82 3.64
C LEU A 83 -20.47 4.61 4.80
N GLN A 84 -21.72 4.33 5.15
CA GLN A 84 -22.42 4.99 6.26
C GLN A 84 -22.02 4.45 7.64
N GLU A 85 -21.64 3.18 7.75
CA GLU A 85 -21.25 2.56 9.03
C GLU A 85 -19.83 2.90 9.46
N TRP A 86 -18.88 3.04 8.52
CA TRP A 86 -17.48 3.24 8.86
C TRP A 86 -17.16 4.73 9.09
N ASP A 87 -16.54 5.04 10.24
CA ASP A 87 -16.02 6.35 10.59
C ASP A 87 -14.50 6.36 10.53
N TRP A 88 -13.94 7.04 9.52
CA TRP A 88 -12.53 7.30 9.46
C TRP A 88 -12.08 8.28 10.54
N LYS A 89 -10.98 7.97 11.24
CA LYS A 89 -10.52 8.75 12.38
C LYS A 89 -9.60 9.90 11.99
N GLU A 90 -8.80 9.70 10.96
CA GLU A 90 -7.82 10.66 10.45
C GLU A 90 -8.03 10.94 8.98
N HIS A 91 -7.59 12.13 8.53
CA HIS A 91 -7.62 12.47 7.10
C HIS A 91 -6.81 11.49 6.25
N TYR A 92 -5.68 11.00 6.78
CA TYR A 92 -4.78 10.04 6.13
C TYR A 92 -4.54 8.89 7.10
N SER A 93 -5.32 7.85 6.96
CA SER A 93 -5.42 6.77 7.94
C SER A 93 -4.14 5.92 8.03
N GLY A 94 -3.78 5.56 9.25
CA GLY A 94 -2.67 4.67 9.54
C GLY A 94 -3.01 3.19 9.38
N GLN A 95 -1.95 2.37 9.36
CA GLN A 95 -2.03 0.92 9.21
C GLN A 95 -3.03 0.25 10.15
N PRO A 96 -3.08 0.56 11.46
CA PRO A 96 -3.99 -0.14 12.36
C PRO A 96 -5.47 0.07 12.02
N GLU A 97 -5.84 1.24 11.52
CA GLU A 97 -7.21 1.50 11.11
C GLU A 97 -7.52 0.83 9.76
N ASN A 98 -6.60 0.88 8.82
CA ASN A 98 -6.76 0.26 7.51
C ASN A 98 -6.92 -1.26 7.63
N GLU A 99 -6.15 -1.90 8.50
CA GLU A 99 -6.29 -3.33 8.78
C GLU A 99 -7.63 -3.63 9.44
N ARG A 100 -8.08 -2.84 10.43
CA ARG A 100 -9.41 -2.98 11.04
C ARG A 100 -10.53 -2.84 10.01
N TYR A 101 -10.43 -1.86 9.11
CA TYR A 101 -11.40 -1.65 8.03
C TYR A 101 -11.54 -2.89 7.13
N LEU A 102 -10.41 -3.44 6.65
CA LEU A 102 -10.43 -4.61 5.78
C LEU A 102 -10.92 -5.87 6.51
N ASN A 103 -10.61 -6.01 7.80
CA ASN A 103 -11.17 -7.06 8.64
C ASN A 103 -12.69 -6.91 8.80
N TYR A 104 -13.17 -5.68 9.06
CA TYR A 104 -14.58 -5.38 9.15
C TYR A 104 -15.33 -5.73 7.85
N VAL A 105 -14.76 -5.37 6.70
CA VAL A 105 -15.32 -5.72 5.39
C VAL A 105 -15.39 -7.23 5.19
N ALA A 106 -14.32 -7.95 5.52
CA ALA A 106 -14.27 -9.41 5.39
C ALA A 106 -15.33 -10.09 6.26
N ASP A 107 -15.56 -9.59 7.48
CA ASP A 107 -16.56 -10.12 8.41
C ASP A 107 -17.99 -9.73 7.99
N LYS A 108 -18.24 -8.47 7.65
CA LYS A 108 -19.56 -7.96 7.23
C LYS A 108 -20.12 -8.71 6.03
N PHE A 109 -19.28 -9.04 5.06
CA PHE A 109 -19.70 -9.73 3.84
C PHE A 109 -19.42 -11.25 3.86
N ASP A 110 -19.07 -11.81 5.03
CA ASP A 110 -18.77 -13.24 5.22
C ASP A 110 -17.79 -13.78 4.15
N LEU A 111 -16.69 -13.04 3.96
CA LEU A 111 -15.70 -13.39 2.93
C LEU A 111 -14.70 -14.45 3.41
N ARG A 112 -14.45 -14.53 4.73
CA ARG A 112 -13.42 -15.40 5.29
C ARG A 112 -13.62 -16.89 5.00
N ARG A 113 -14.87 -17.35 4.85
CA ARG A 113 -15.18 -18.75 4.57
C ARG A 113 -14.59 -19.25 3.25
N ASP A 114 -14.35 -18.33 2.30
CA ASP A 114 -13.82 -18.66 0.98
C ASP A 114 -12.32 -18.28 0.85
N ILE A 115 -11.63 -18.05 1.99
CA ILE A 115 -10.20 -17.71 2.05
C ILE A 115 -9.42 -18.80 2.77
N GLU A 116 -8.43 -19.36 2.09
CA GLU A 116 -7.41 -20.22 2.68
C GLU A 116 -6.25 -19.38 3.13
N PHE A 117 -6.06 -19.29 4.45
CA PHE A 117 -4.95 -18.58 5.07
C PHE A 117 -3.72 -19.48 5.22
N ASN A 118 -2.54 -18.87 5.39
CA ASN A 118 -1.25 -19.56 5.45
C ASN A 118 -1.08 -20.49 4.24
N ALA A 119 -1.45 -20.02 3.08
CA ALA A 119 -1.56 -20.78 1.84
C ALA A 119 -0.79 -20.06 0.71
N ARG A 120 0.53 -19.99 0.88
CA ARG A 120 1.41 -19.39 -0.13
C ARG A 120 1.37 -20.20 -1.42
N VAL A 121 0.96 -19.57 -2.50
CA VAL A 121 0.97 -20.20 -3.83
C VAL A 121 2.40 -20.32 -4.34
N ALA A 122 2.81 -21.54 -4.64
CA ALA A 122 4.12 -21.85 -5.21
C ALA A 122 4.11 -21.86 -6.73
N SER A 123 2.99 -22.31 -7.33
CA SER A 123 2.86 -22.34 -8.78
C SER A 123 1.41 -22.18 -9.22
N ALA A 124 1.23 -21.62 -10.42
CA ALA A 124 -0.04 -21.57 -11.13
C ALA A 124 0.24 -21.87 -12.61
N VAL A 125 -0.27 -22.97 -13.11
CA VAL A 125 -0.02 -23.44 -14.49
C VAL A 125 -1.36 -23.62 -15.20
N TYR A 126 -1.47 -23.07 -16.40
CA TYR A 126 -2.65 -23.28 -17.22
C TYR A 126 -2.56 -24.62 -17.95
N ASP A 127 -3.57 -25.46 -17.78
CA ASP A 127 -3.70 -26.72 -18.49
C ASP A 127 -4.61 -26.52 -19.71
N GLU A 128 -4.01 -26.51 -20.90
CA GLU A 128 -4.74 -26.31 -22.17
C GLU A 128 -5.71 -27.46 -22.51
N ARG A 129 -5.55 -28.66 -21.92
CA ARG A 129 -6.42 -29.80 -22.17
C ARG A 129 -7.71 -29.72 -21.36
N GLU A 130 -7.57 -29.26 -20.13
CA GLU A 130 -8.69 -29.11 -19.19
C GLU A 130 -9.32 -27.71 -19.26
N ASP A 131 -8.67 -26.77 -20.00
CA ASP A 131 -9.05 -25.35 -20.09
C ASP A 131 -9.17 -24.71 -18.68
N ARG A 132 -8.18 -25.02 -17.81
CA ARG A 132 -8.21 -24.61 -16.41
C ARG A 132 -6.82 -24.31 -15.86
N TRP A 133 -6.77 -23.42 -14.88
CA TRP A 133 -5.59 -23.18 -14.09
C TRP A 133 -5.45 -24.25 -13.01
N GLN A 134 -4.24 -24.79 -12.89
CA GLN A 134 -3.82 -25.68 -11.80
C GLN A 134 -2.96 -24.86 -10.84
N VAL A 135 -3.41 -24.69 -9.61
CA VAL A 135 -2.72 -23.93 -8.56
C VAL A 135 -2.22 -24.88 -7.49
N GLN A 136 -0.98 -24.69 -7.05
CA GLN A 136 -0.37 -25.44 -5.95
C GLN A 136 0.25 -24.49 -4.95
N THR A 137 0.01 -24.73 -3.67
CA THR A 137 0.63 -24.02 -2.55
C THR A 137 1.94 -24.69 -2.12
N GLU A 138 2.77 -23.97 -1.33
CA GLU A 138 4.04 -24.51 -0.81
C GLU A 138 3.83 -25.70 0.13
N ASP A 139 2.71 -25.77 0.85
CA ASP A 139 2.36 -26.89 1.72
C ASP A 139 1.66 -28.06 1.01
N GLY A 140 1.56 -28.00 -0.32
CA GLY A 140 1.10 -29.10 -1.17
C GLY A 140 -0.42 -29.10 -1.46
N ARG A 141 -1.22 -28.17 -0.94
CA ARG A 141 -2.62 -28.03 -1.32
C ARG A 141 -2.75 -27.75 -2.81
N ARG A 142 -3.77 -28.31 -3.46
CA ARG A 142 -4.00 -28.15 -4.91
C ARG A 142 -5.42 -27.73 -5.18
N ALA A 143 -5.59 -26.83 -6.14
CA ALA A 143 -6.89 -26.37 -6.61
C ALA A 143 -6.88 -26.13 -8.12
N SER A 144 -8.06 -26.26 -8.74
CA SER A 144 -8.24 -25.98 -10.16
C SER A 144 -9.33 -24.94 -10.36
N GLY A 145 -9.10 -23.96 -11.24
CA GLY A 145 -10.05 -22.89 -11.54
C GLY A 145 -10.08 -22.51 -13.01
N GLN A 146 -11.26 -22.16 -13.53
CA GLN A 146 -11.38 -21.68 -14.90
C GLN A 146 -10.69 -20.29 -15.05
N PHE A 147 -10.79 -19.45 -14.03
CA PHE A 147 -10.17 -18.14 -14.00
C PHE A 147 -9.14 -18.05 -12.87
N LEU A 148 -8.00 -17.39 -13.16
CA LEU A 148 -7.01 -17.05 -12.16
C LEU A 148 -6.89 -15.52 -12.08
N ILE A 149 -7.00 -14.98 -10.86
CA ILE A 149 -6.87 -13.56 -10.57
C ILE A 149 -5.66 -13.35 -9.65
N ALA A 150 -4.60 -12.78 -10.18
CA ALA A 150 -3.41 -12.44 -9.41
C ALA A 150 -3.62 -11.10 -8.68
N ALA A 151 -4.12 -11.14 -7.46
CA ALA A 151 -4.31 -9.99 -6.57
C ALA A 151 -3.14 -9.83 -5.58
N VAL A 152 -1.93 -10.16 -6.02
CA VAL A 152 -0.71 -10.28 -5.20
C VAL A 152 -0.17 -8.95 -4.66
N GLY A 153 -0.63 -7.81 -5.21
CA GLY A 153 -0.12 -6.48 -4.86
C GLY A 153 1.30 -6.22 -5.37
N ASN A 154 1.69 -4.96 -5.37
CA ASN A 154 3.01 -4.49 -5.84
C ASN A 154 4.06 -4.40 -4.72
N LEU A 155 3.67 -4.52 -3.45
CA LEU A 155 4.55 -4.43 -2.27
C LEU A 155 4.70 -5.77 -1.53
N SER A 156 4.21 -6.89 -2.09
CA SER A 156 4.17 -8.19 -1.39
C SER A 156 5.54 -8.85 -1.27
N ALA A 157 6.43 -8.65 -2.24
CA ALA A 157 7.78 -9.20 -2.25
C ALA A 157 8.78 -8.14 -1.75
N GLY A 158 9.16 -8.22 -0.48
CA GLY A 158 10.23 -7.38 0.07
C GLY A 158 11.58 -7.82 -0.53
N TYR A 159 12.36 -6.84 -0.99
CA TYR A 159 13.73 -7.07 -1.46
C TYR A 159 14.72 -6.58 -0.42
N VAL A 160 15.50 -7.48 0.13
CA VAL A 160 16.65 -7.16 0.98
C VAL A 160 17.89 -7.19 0.08
N PRO A 161 18.59 -6.07 -0.10
CA PRO A 161 19.84 -6.07 -0.85
C PRO A 161 20.88 -7.00 -0.22
N ASP A 162 21.77 -7.54 -1.05
CA ASP A 162 22.88 -8.37 -0.59
C ASP A 162 23.96 -7.47 0.06
N PHE A 163 23.78 -7.21 1.34
CA PHE A 163 24.76 -6.47 2.14
C PHE A 163 25.82 -7.42 2.70
N GLU A 164 27.06 -7.18 2.36
CA GLU A 164 28.17 -7.94 2.92
C GLU A 164 28.12 -7.87 4.46
N GLY A 165 28.10 -9.05 5.11
CA GLY A 165 28.10 -9.17 6.56
C GLY A 165 26.74 -9.07 7.24
N ILE A 166 25.60 -9.01 6.52
CA ILE A 166 24.27 -8.93 7.13
C ILE A 166 24.00 -10.11 8.07
N ASP A 167 24.43 -11.32 7.69
CA ASP A 167 24.24 -12.53 8.49
C ASP A 167 25.13 -12.56 9.74
N SER A 168 26.20 -11.77 9.78
CA SER A 168 27.08 -11.65 10.94
C SER A 168 26.71 -10.51 11.90
N PHE A 169 25.69 -9.73 11.56
CA PHE A 169 25.22 -8.63 12.41
C PHE A 169 24.67 -9.16 13.73
N GLN A 170 25.21 -8.67 14.84
CA GLN A 170 24.85 -9.16 16.18
C GLN A 170 23.63 -8.47 16.79
N GLY A 171 23.08 -7.46 16.13
CA GLY A 171 21.85 -6.78 16.52
C GLY A 171 20.61 -7.41 15.89
N SER A 172 19.44 -6.90 16.28
CA SER A 172 18.18 -7.26 15.63
C SER A 172 18.01 -6.40 14.38
N TRP A 173 17.53 -7.00 13.30
CA TRP A 173 17.15 -6.26 12.10
C TRP A 173 15.89 -6.86 11.46
N CYS A 174 15.18 -6.06 10.69
CA CYS A 174 14.07 -6.51 9.86
C CYS A 174 13.95 -5.63 8.61
N HIS A 175 13.36 -6.18 7.56
CA HIS A 175 12.82 -5.38 6.47
C HIS A 175 11.46 -4.82 6.91
N THR A 176 11.19 -3.53 6.65
CA THR A 176 9.97 -2.86 7.13
C THR A 176 8.67 -3.53 6.66
N SER A 177 8.65 -4.15 5.47
CA SER A 177 7.50 -4.95 5.00
C SER A 177 7.27 -6.25 5.78
N ARG A 178 8.12 -6.59 6.73
CA ARG A 178 8.03 -7.75 7.62
C ARG A 178 8.27 -7.33 9.07
N TRP A 179 7.77 -6.17 9.44
CA TRP A 179 7.84 -5.68 10.82
C TRP A 179 7.15 -6.68 11.76
N PRO A 180 7.79 -7.08 12.87
CA PRO A 180 7.19 -8.03 13.81
C PRO A 180 5.82 -7.57 14.33
N LYS A 181 4.88 -8.49 14.46
CA LYS A 181 3.52 -8.20 14.95
C LYS A 181 3.49 -7.67 16.37
N GLU A 182 4.41 -8.15 17.18
CA GLU A 182 4.65 -7.74 18.56
C GLU A 182 5.41 -6.40 18.67
N GLY A 183 5.83 -5.83 17.54
CA GLY A 183 6.69 -4.65 17.50
C GLY A 183 8.16 -4.96 17.73
N MET A 184 8.97 -3.92 17.75
CA MET A 184 10.39 -3.97 18.12
C MET A 184 10.62 -3.03 19.30
N ASP A 185 11.31 -3.51 20.33
CA ASP A 185 11.79 -2.65 21.39
C ASP A 185 12.98 -1.82 20.90
N LEU A 186 12.76 -0.53 20.65
CA LEU A 186 13.76 0.43 20.17
C LEU A 186 14.21 1.40 21.25
N ALA A 187 13.54 1.40 22.42
CA ALA A 187 13.79 2.37 23.47
C ALA A 187 15.25 2.34 23.96
N GLY A 188 15.90 3.50 23.91
CA GLY A 188 17.27 3.68 24.34
C GLY A 188 18.34 2.94 23.51
N LYS A 189 17.99 2.39 22.33
CA LYS A 189 18.93 1.67 21.47
C LYS A 189 19.55 2.58 20.41
N ARG A 190 20.67 2.12 19.85
CA ARG A 190 21.25 2.69 18.64
C ARG A 190 20.61 2.04 17.44
N VAL A 191 19.88 2.82 16.64
CA VAL A 191 19.10 2.31 15.50
C VAL A 191 19.66 2.86 14.19
N GLY A 192 19.81 1.99 13.20
CA GLY A 192 20.15 2.34 11.81
C GLY A 192 18.94 2.15 10.91
N VAL A 193 18.60 3.17 10.12
CA VAL A 193 17.58 3.08 9.07
C VAL A 193 18.26 3.18 7.72
N VAL A 194 18.10 2.14 6.88
CA VAL A 194 18.68 2.12 5.54
C VAL A 194 17.63 2.56 4.52
N GLY A 195 17.90 3.66 3.85
CA GLY A 195 17.02 4.29 2.86
C GLY A 195 16.26 5.50 3.39
N THR A 196 15.79 6.33 2.46
CA THR A 196 15.03 7.57 2.70
C THR A 196 13.80 7.67 1.79
N GLY A 197 13.24 6.52 1.37
CA GLY A 197 11.99 6.46 0.63
C GLY A 197 10.76 6.68 1.52
N ALA A 198 9.55 6.57 0.96
CA ALA A 198 8.28 6.82 1.64
C ALA A 198 8.16 6.11 3.01
N THR A 199 8.57 4.85 3.08
CA THR A 199 8.59 4.08 4.34
C THR A 199 9.47 4.72 5.42
N ALA A 200 10.69 5.14 5.07
CA ALA A 200 11.60 5.75 6.02
C ALA A 200 11.12 7.14 6.46
N VAL A 201 10.53 7.92 5.55
CA VAL A 201 9.92 9.23 5.86
C VAL A 201 8.79 9.09 6.88
N GLN A 202 8.05 7.98 6.87
CA GLN A 202 7.02 7.68 7.85
C GLN A 202 7.59 7.13 9.16
N LEU A 203 8.56 6.21 9.09
CA LEU A 203 9.15 5.52 10.25
C LEU A 203 10.02 6.44 11.12
N ILE A 204 10.91 7.22 10.47
CA ILE A 204 11.93 8.02 11.17
C ILE A 204 11.32 8.97 12.21
N PRO A 205 10.29 9.77 11.92
CA PRO A 205 9.69 10.66 12.92
C PRO A 205 9.08 9.94 14.12
N GLU A 206 8.53 8.74 13.91
CA GLU A 206 7.88 7.97 14.97
C GLU A 206 8.87 7.37 15.99
N ILE A 207 10.09 7.06 15.55
CA ILE A 207 11.09 6.42 16.41
C ILE A 207 12.17 7.38 16.92
N ALA A 208 12.28 8.59 16.35
CA ALA A 208 13.39 9.51 16.61
C ALA A 208 13.54 9.89 18.09
N ASP A 209 12.45 10.09 18.79
CA ASP A 209 12.44 10.48 20.21
C ASP A 209 12.57 9.28 21.17
N GLU A 210 12.38 8.07 20.67
CA GLU A 210 12.43 6.83 21.47
C GLU A 210 13.84 6.26 21.57
N VAL A 211 14.64 6.38 20.50
CA VAL A 211 15.95 5.76 20.37
C VAL A 211 17.05 6.59 21.03
N ALA A 212 18.12 5.96 21.55
CA ALA A 212 19.27 6.69 22.08
C ALA A 212 20.09 7.38 20.99
N HIS A 213 20.13 6.78 19.81
CA HIS A 213 20.83 7.34 18.65
C HIS A 213 20.22 6.78 17.35
N LEU A 214 19.92 7.67 16.39
CA LEU A 214 19.41 7.32 15.08
C LEU A 214 20.43 7.64 14.00
N THR A 215 20.81 6.64 13.21
CA THR A 215 21.67 6.81 12.03
C THR A 215 20.83 6.50 10.77
N ILE A 216 20.81 7.42 9.83
CA ILE A 216 20.10 7.27 8.57
C ILE A 216 21.11 7.08 7.45
N PHE A 217 21.02 5.96 6.71
CA PHE A 217 21.86 5.64 5.57
C PHE A 217 21.14 6.03 4.29
N GLN A 218 21.46 7.18 3.74
CA GLN A 218 20.87 7.73 2.53
C GLN A 218 21.77 7.50 1.32
N ARG A 219 21.21 6.90 0.26
CA ARG A 219 21.87 6.86 -1.06
C ARG A 219 21.52 8.09 -1.90
N THR A 220 20.22 8.39 -1.98
CA THR A 220 19.67 9.49 -2.79
C THR A 220 18.65 10.24 -1.95
N ALA A 221 18.73 11.57 -1.91
CA ALA A 221 17.71 12.39 -1.28
C ALA A 221 16.40 12.35 -2.07
N ASN A 222 15.26 12.45 -1.37
CA ASN A 222 13.94 12.41 -1.97
C ASN A 222 13.19 13.73 -1.74
N TYR A 223 12.32 14.08 -2.67
CA TYR A 223 11.36 15.17 -2.49
C TYR A 223 10.33 14.77 -1.43
N CYS A 224 10.36 15.47 -0.31
CA CYS A 224 9.47 15.22 0.83
C CYS A 224 8.64 16.46 1.12
N ALA A 225 7.38 16.27 1.45
CA ALA A 225 6.49 17.34 1.85
C ALA A 225 5.68 16.94 3.10
N PRO A 226 5.35 17.89 3.99
CA PRO A 226 4.52 17.60 5.14
C PRO A 226 3.14 17.09 4.73
N LEU A 227 2.73 15.94 5.28
CA LEU A 227 1.41 15.37 5.05
C LEU A 227 0.31 16.22 5.70
N ARG A 228 0.60 16.86 6.84
CA ARG A 228 -0.35 17.66 7.65
C ARG A 228 -1.60 16.87 8.02
N ASN A 229 -1.38 15.62 8.46
CA ASN A 229 -2.47 14.78 8.93
C ASN A 229 -3.12 15.35 10.21
N GLY A 230 -4.37 14.99 10.43
CA GLY A 230 -5.13 15.36 11.61
C GLY A 230 -6.40 14.51 11.74
N PRO A 231 -7.08 14.61 12.88
CA PRO A 231 -8.35 13.92 13.08
C PRO A 231 -9.44 14.47 12.16
N ILE A 232 -10.35 13.60 11.74
CA ILE A 232 -11.60 13.98 11.09
C ILE A 232 -12.59 14.29 12.21
N ASP A 233 -13.06 15.54 12.28
CA ASP A 233 -14.07 15.92 13.25
C ASP A 233 -15.47 15.36 12.88
N PRO A 234 -16.40 15.28 13.85
CA PRO A 234 -17.72 14.70 13.60
C PRO A 234 -18.60 15.47 12.58
N GLU A 235 -18.39 16.75 12.38
CA GLU A 235 -19.12 17.54 11.41
C GLU A 235 -18.63 17.21 9.99
N TRP A 236 -17.32 17.24 9.80
CA TRP A 236 -16.67 16.81 8.55
C TRP A 236 -17.00 15.36 8.20
N GLN A 237 -17.03 14.45 9.20
CA GLN A 237 -17.44 13.06 8.98
C GLN A 237 -18.88 12.95 8.44
N ARG A 238 -19.82 13.77 8.95
CA ARG A 238 -21.19 13.80 8.43
C ARG A 238 -21.25 14.34 7.00
N GLU A 239 -20.47 15.38 6.70
CA GLU A 239 -20.38 15.94 5.35
C GLU A 239 -19.82 14.93 4.33
N ILE A 240 -18.75 14.20 4.70
CA ILE A 240 -18.20 13.12 3.88
C ILE A 240 -19.28 12.10 3.57
N LYS A 241 -19.98 11.59 4.60
CA LYS A 241 -21.02 10.56 4.44
C LYS A 241 -22.18 11.01 3.59
N ALA A 242 -22.59 12.26 3.71
CA ALA A 242 -23.66 12.84 2.89
C ALA A 242 -23.26 13.01 1.42
N ASN A 243 -21.96 13.12 1.11
CA ASN A 243 -21.45 13.47 -0.22
C ASN A 243 -20.65 12.36 -0.91
N TYR A 244 -20.69 11.11 -0.44
CA TYR A 244 -19.95 10.02 -1.06
C TYR A 244 -20.20 9.85 -2.57
N PRO A 245 -21.45 9.97 -3.09
CA PRO A 245 -21.68 9.86 -4.52
C PRO A 245 -20.90 10.90 -5.34
N GLU A 246 -20.87 12.15 -4.89
CA GLU A 246 -20.13 13.25 -5.52
C GLU A 246 -18.62 13.09 -5.38
N ILE A 247 -18.16 12.61 -4.23
CA ILE A 247 -16.75 12.30 -3.97
C ILE A 247 -16.24 11.26 -4.96
N PHE A 248 -16.91 10.10 -5.05
CA PHE A 248 -16.47 9.04 -5.95
C PHE A 248 -16.65 9.39 -7.42
N LYS A 249 -17.70 10.16 -7.76
CA LYS A 249 -17.85 10.71 -9.11
C LYS A 249 -16.63 11.57 -9.47
N LYS A 250 -16.25 12.51 -8.61
CA LYS A 250 -15.07 13.35 -8.83
C LYS A 250 -13.79 12.53 -8.95
N CYS A 251 -13.59 11.54 -8.09
CA CYS A 251 -12.45 10.63 -8.19
C CYS A 251 -12.42 9.91 -9.55
N SER A 252 -13.56 9.47 -10.07
CA SER A 252 -13.63 8.78 -11.36
C SER A 252 -13.32 9.68 -12.57
N GLU A 253 -13.39 11.00 -12.41
CA GLU A 253 -13.14 12.01 -13.45
C GLU A 253 -11.69 12.54 -13.43
N THR A 254 -10.87 12.15 -12.46
CA THR A 254 -9.47 12.59 -12.32
C THR A 254 -8.48 11.50 -12.73
N PRO A 255 -7.31 11.85 -13.31
CA PRO A 255 -6.34 10.88 -13.80
C PRO A 255 -5.80 9.91 -12.74
N GLY A 256 -5.67 10.36 -11.50
CA GLY A 256 -5.16 9.56 -10.39
C GLY A 256 -6.25 8.92 -9.52
N ALA A 257 -7.52 9.08 -9.87
CA ALA A 257 -8.67 8.70 -9.04
C ALA A 257 -8.67 9.36 -7.65
N PHE A 258 -8.10 10.56 -7.53
CA PHE A 258 -8.09 11.38 -6.32
C PHE A 258 -9.11 12.51 -6.37
N MET A 259 -9.37 13.14 -5.22
CA MET A 259 -10.25 14.32 -5.12
C MET A 259 -9.68 15.57 -5.79
N HIS A 260 -8.46 15.53 -6.28
CA HIS A 260 -7.71 16.68 -6.80
C HIS A 260 -7.66 16.67 -8.32
N ALA A 261 -7.79 17.84 -8.92
CA ALA A 261 -7.59 18.06 -10.34
C ALA A 261 -6.51 19.11 -10.54
N PHE A 262 -5.65 18.91 -11.53
CA PHE A 262 -4.63 19.88 -11.90
C PHE A 262 -5.24 21.23 -12.33
N ASP A 263 -4.52 22.31 -12.01
CA ASP A 263 -4.72 23.59 -12.70
C ASP A 263 -4.26 23.39 -14.16
N PRO A 264 -5.14 23.62 -15.15
CA PRO A 264 -4.81 23.33 -16.55
C PRO A 264 -3.80 24.32 -17.16
N ARG A 265 -3.45 25.39 -16.44
CA ARG A 265 -2.46 26.36 -16.89
C ARG A 265 -1.04 25.80 -16.80
N SER A 266 -0.13 26.30 -17.63
CA SER A 266 1.30 26.11 -17.45
C SER A 266 1.82 26.99 -16.32
N ALA A 267 2.69 26.46 -15.45
CA ALA A 267 3.27 27.22 -14.36
C ALA A 267 4.05 28.45 -14.87
N LEU A 268 4.77 28.32 -15.98
CA LEU A 268 5.62 29.40 -16.52
C LEU A 268 4.85 30.45 -17.35
N GLU A 269 3.59 30.17 -17.72
CA GLU A 269 2.71 31.17 -18.37
C GLU A 269 2.03 32.08 -17.34
N VAL A 270 2.08 31.75 -16.06
CA VAL A 270 1.52 32.53 -14.96
C VAL A 270 2.61 33.48 -14.43
N PRO A 271 2.30 34.75 -14.08
CA PRO A 271 3.25 35.65 -13.44
C PRO A 271 3.90 35.02 -12.20
N GLU A 272 5.21 35.27 -12.01
CA GLU A 272 5.99 34.66 -10.94
C GLU A 272 5.36 34.86 -9.54
N GLU A 273 4.87 36.05 -9.25
CA GLU A 273 4.20 36.35 -7.98
C GLU A 273 2.96 35.48 -7.76
N GLU A 274 2.12 35.31 -8.77
CA GLU A 274 0.93 34.44 -8.70
C GLU A 274 1.31 32.97 -8.57
N ARG A 275 2.33 32.52 -9.32
CA ARG A 275 2.84 31.16 -9.28
C ARG A 275 3.36 30.81 -7.90
N LEU A 276 4.23 31.63 -7.33
CA LEU A 276 4.78 31.42 -5.99
C LEU A 276 3.69 31.48 -4.92
N ALA A 277 2.73 32.39 -5.03
CA ALA A 277 1.59 32.43 -4.13
C ALA A 277 0.74 31.15 -4.19
N GLN A 278 0.56 30.55 -5.37
CA GLN A 278 -0.12 29.26 -5.51
C GLN A 278 0.70 28.12 -4.88
N TYR A 279 2.01 28.07 -5.10
CA TYR A 279 2.87 27.08 -4.49
C TYR A 279 2.80 27.15 -2.95
N GLU A 280 2.92 28.34 -2.37
CA GLU A 280 2.84 28.54 -0.91
C GLU A 280 1.45 28.14 -0.36
N ARG A 281 0.38 28.55 -1.02
CA ARG A 281 -0.98 28.17 -0.63
C ARG A 281 -1.16 26.67 -0.62
N LEU A 282 -0.73 25.98 -1.69
CA LEU A 282 -0.85 24.52 -1.79
C LEU A 282 0.12 23.79 -0.85
N TRP A 283 1.29 24.35 -0.58
CA TRP A 283 2.23 23.80 0.42
C TRP A 283 1.64 23.79 1.84
N ALA A 284 0.79 24.75 2.14
CA ALA A 284 0.08 24.82 3.42
C ALA A 284 -1.08 23.81 3.53
N GLU A 285 -1.58 23.28 2.40
CA GLU A 285 -2.67 22.31 2.37
C GLU A 285 -2.21 20.89 2.75
N PRO A 286 -3.11 20.05 3.31
CA PRO A 286 -2.80 18.66 3.60
C PRO A 286 -2.76 17.78 2.34
N GLY A 287 -2.10 16.62 2.45
CA GLY A 287 -2.09 15.55 1.46
C GLY A 287 -1.46 15.91 0.13
N PHE A 288 -2.00 15.34 -0.93
CA PHE A 288 -1.47 15.44 -2.30
C PHE A 288 -1.83 16.74 -3.05
N LYS A 289 -2.58 17.67 -2.46
CA LYS A 289 -2.97 18.91 -3.12
C LYS A 289 -1.77 19.69 -3.68
N LYS A 290 -0.66 19.69 -2.97
CA LYS A 290 0.59 20.36 -3.37
C LYS A 290 1.18 19.85 -4.69
N TRP A 291 0.82 18.62 -5.08
CA TRP A 291 1.19 17.99 -6.33
C TRP A 291 0.01 18.01 -7.33
N LEU A 292 -1.12 17.42 -6.92
CA LEU A 292 -2.23 17.07 -7.80
C LEU A 292 -3.27 18.17 -7.99
N ALA A 293 -3.23 19.26 -7.22
CA ALA A 293 -4.06 20.45 -7.42
C ALA A 293 -3.24 21.64 -7.91
N ASN A 294 -1.99 21.42 -8.30
CA ASN A 294 -1.07 22.42 -8.81
C ASN A 294 -1.09 22.46 -10.35
N PHE A 295 -0.27 23.31 -10.95
CA PHE A 295 -0.16 23.39 -12.40
C PHE A 295 0.14 22.02 -13.03
N GLN A 296 -0.47 21.75 -14.19
CA GLN A 296 -0.42 20.41 -14.79
C GLN A 296 0.98 19.97 -15.22
N ASP A 297 1.85 20.90 -15.54
CA ASP A 297 3.19 20.65 -16.11
C ASP A 297 4.29 20.50 -15.07
N ILE A 298 4.04 20.74 -13.78
CA ILE A 298 5.04 20.51 -12.74
C ILE A 298 5.36 19.02 -12.50
N MET A 299 4.49 18.11 -12.95
CA MET A 299 4.67 16.66 -12.78
C MET A 299 5.36 16.01 -13.98
N THR A 300 5.73 16.76 -14.99
CA THR A 300 6.42 16.27 -16.18
C THR A 300 7.80 16.91 -16.31
N PRO A 301 8.85 16.16 -16.71
CA PRO A 301 10.18 16.72 -16.86
C PRO A 301 10.20 17.98 -17.76
N GLY A 302 10.78 19.07 -17.29
CA GLY A 302 10.85 20.34 -17.99
C GLY A 302 11.10 21.54 -17.07
N GLU A 303 11.09 22.75 -17.62
CA GLU A 303 11.37 23.99 -16.88
C GLU A 303 10.37 24.26 -15.74
N ALA A 304 9.09 23.94 -15.94
CA ALA A 304 8.05 24.07 -14.90
C ALA A 304 8.26 23.09 -13.73
N ASN A 305 8.69 21.86 -14.04
CA ASN A 305 9.06 20.88 -13.03
C ASN A 305 10.26 21.34 -12.21
N GLU A 306 11.31 21.87 -12.86
CA GLU A 306 12.50 22.38 -12.18
C GLU A 306 12.20 23.60 -11.30
N ASP A 307 11.34 24.52 -11.77
CA ASP A 307 10.90 25.67 -10.99
C ASP A 307 10.18 25.24 -9.69
N TYR A 308 9.28 24.26 -9.78
CA TYR A 308 8.62 23.71 -8.59
C TYR A 308 9.56 22.88 -7.72
N ALA A 309 10.47 22.13 -8.33
CA ALA A 309 11.50 21.37 -7.62
C ALA A 309 12.39 22.29 -6.77
N GLU A 310 12.81 23.46 -7.32
CA GLU A 310 13.60 24.43 -6.56
C GLU A 310 12.78 25.07 -5.42
N PHE A 311 11.49 25.31 -5.62
CA PHE A 311 10.60 25.71 -4.52
C PHE A 311 10.62 24.68 -3.38
N VAL A 312 10.48 23.39 -3.69
CA VAL A 312 10.51 22.32 -2.66
C VAL A 312 11.88 22.20 -1.99
N ARG A 313 12.98 22.32 -2.75
CA ARG A 313 14.36 22.37 -2.19
C ARG A 313 14.52 23.51 -1.19
N ASN A 314 13.98 24.68 -1.49
CA ASN A 314 14.00 25.82 -0.57
C ASN A 314 13.20 25.55 0.69
N LYS A 315 12.05 24.86 0.61
CA LYS A 315 11.30 24.41 1.79
C LYS A 315 12.08 23.44 2.69
N ILE A 316 12.93 22.59 2.11
CA ILE A 316 13.85 21.73 2.88
C ILE A 316 14.90 22.59 3.59
N ARG A 317 15.54 23.55 2.90
CA ARG A 317 16.53 24.46 3.47
C ARG A 317 15.96 25.32 4.61
N GLU A 318 14.74 25.82 4.45
CA GLU A 318 14.03 26.58 5.50
C GLU A 318 13.76 25.75 6.76
N ARG A 319 13.46 24.47 6.59
CA ARG A 319 13.09 23.59 7.70
C ARG A 319 14.29 23.02 8.46
N VAL A 320 15.37 22.71 7.79
CA VAL A 320 16.56 22.06 8.37
C VAL A 320 17.55 23.14 8.85
N LYS A 321 17.76 23.20 10.17
CA LYS A 321 18.54 24.27 10.81
C LYS A 321 20.03 24.24 10.46
N ASP A 322 20.60 23.04 10.31
CA ASP A 322 22.00 22.87 9.93
C ASP A 322 22.11 22.92 8.40
N PRO A 323 22.81 23.92 7.82
CA PRO A 323 22.89 24.08 6.37
C PRO A 323 23.62 22.93 5.67
N VAL A 324 24.57 22.27 6.34
CA VAL A 324 25.27 21.10 5.76
C VAL A 324 24.31 19.93 5.66
N VAL A 325 23.54 19.68 6.70
CA VAL A 325 22.52 18.63 6.71
C VAL A 325 21.40 18.95 5.72
N ALA A 326 20.99 20.23 5.61
CA ALA A 326 20.00 20.66 4.63
C ALA A 326 20.41 20.27 3.21
N GLU A 327 21.65 20.61 2.80
CA GLU A 327 22.16 20.28 1.46
C GLU A 327 22.33 18.77 1.22
N MET A 328 22.54 17.97 2.26
CA MET A 328 22.53 16.51 2.15
C MET A 328 21.12 15.95 1.89
N LEU A 329 20.07 16.64 2.33
CA LEU A 329 18.67 16.23 2.17
C LEU A 329 18.00 16.85 0.95
N VAL A 330 18.64 17.80 0.28
CA VAL A 330 18.14 18.42 -0.96
C VAL A 330 18.31 17.45 -2.13
N PRO A 331 17.20 17.07 -2.81
CA PRO A 331 17.27 16.22 -4.01
C PRO A 331 17.96 16.97 -5.17
N LYS A 332 18.82 16.25 -5.90
CA LYS A 332 19.56 16.79 -7.06
C LYS A 332 19.02 16.30 -8.39
N ASP A 333 18.37 15.13 -8.38
CA ASP A 333 17.82 14.48 -9.56
C ASP A 333 16.27 14.51 -9.50
N HIS A 334 15.64 14.46 -10.68
CA HIS A 334 14.17 14.52 -10.88
C HIS A 334 13.49 13.16 -10.77
#